data_daf034704468b8ac315d895d36a21206
#
_entry.id   daf034704468b8ac315d895d36a21206
#
_cell.length_a   1.000
_cell.length_b   1.000
_cell.length_c   1.000
_cell.angle_alpha   90.00
_cell.angle_beta   90.00
_cell.angle_gamma   90.00
#
_symmetry.space_group_name_H-M   'P 1'
#
loop_
_entity.id
_entity.type
_entity.pdbx_description
1 polymer ?
#
loop_
_entity_poly.entity_id
_entity_poly.type
_entity_poly.pdbx_seq_one_letter_code
_entity_poly.pdbx_strand_id
1 'polypeptide(L)'
;MPELNAIALKILVPEKVLLDRLVRKVVAEGRSGSFGLLPRHADFVELLVPGILAFTPVESDEETEVFAAVDEGVLVKCGPEVRVSVRHAVVGPDLGSLEATVRERFQRIDDREEAMRTALAKLESEVVRSFINNP
;
A
#
# COMPACT_ATOMS: atom_id res chain seq x y z
N MET A 1 -30.53 2.83 0.94
CA MET A 1 -29.79 1.78 0.24
C MET A 1 -28.49 1.53 0.93
N PRO A 2 -28.20 0.28 1.32
CA PRO A 2 -26.96 -0.04 2.03
C PRO A 2 -25.70 0.36 1.27
N GLU A 3 -25.73 0.28 -0.05
CA GLU A 3 -24.57 0.58 -0.89
C GLU A 3 -24.15 2.06 -0.86
N LEU A 4 -25.09 2.97 -0.52
CA LEU A 4 -24.79 4.40 -0.43
C LEU A 4 -23.99 4.75 0.84
N ASN A 5 -24.02 3.86 1.84
CA ASN A 5 -23.34 4.05 3.10
C ASN A 5 -22.18 3.09 3.30
N ALA A 6 -21.72 2.50 2.21
CA ALA A 6 -20.61 1.54 2.23
C ALA A 6 -19.65 1.77 1.10
N ILE A 7 -18.41 1.42 1.35
CA ILE A 7 -17.33 1.41 0.36
C ILE A 7 -17.01 -0.04 0.04
N ALA A 8 -16.92 -0.38 -1.24
CA ALA A 8 -16.40 -1.67 -1.68
C ALA A 8 -14.88 -1.55 -1.72
N LEU A 9 -14.21 -2.04 -0.68
CA LEU A 9 -12.76 -1.98 -0.57
C LEU A 9 -12.13 -3.24 -1.15
N LYS A 10 -11.21 -3.05 -2.09
CA LYS A 10 -10.38 -4.13 -2.65
C LYS A 10 -8.92 -3.81 -2.43
N ILE A 11 -8.20 -4.77 -1.88
CA ILE A 11 -6.75 -4.70 -1.78
C ILE A 11 -6.18 -5.73 -2.76
N LEU A 12 -5.40 -5.24 -3.71
CA LEU A 12 -4.86 -6.04 -4.81
C LEU A 12 -3.35 -6.10 -4.70
N VAL A 13 -2.82 -7.30 -4.80
CA VAL A 13 -1.39 -7.55 -4.96
C VAL A 13 -1.19 -8.24 -6.31
N PRO A 14 0.05 -8.30 -6.86
CA PRO A 14 0.25 -8.83 -8.21
C PRO A 14 -0.34 -10.22 -8.47
N GLU A 15 -0.34 -11.08 -7.47
CA GLU A 15 -0.78 -12.46 -7.66
C GLU A 15 -2.28 -12.66 -7.47
N LYS A 16 -2.96 -11.78 -6.71
CA LYS A 16 -4.35 -12.03 -6.33
C LYS A 16 -5.05 -10.81 -5.75
N VAL A 17 -6.37 -10.93 -5.61
CA VAL A 17 -7.17 -10.03 -4.78
C VAL A 17 -7.03 -10.51 -3.34
N LEU A 18 -6.36 -9.73 -2.51
CA LEU A 18 -6.10 -10.11 -1.12
C LEU A 18 -7.32 -9.88 -0.23
N LEU A 19 -8.06 -8.81 -0.49
CA LEU A 19 -9.22 -8.41 0.29
C LEU A 19 -10.30 -7.85 -0.63
N ASP A 20 -11.55 -8.20 -0.36
CA ASP A 20 -12.72 -7.65 -1.07
C ASP A 20 -13.86 -7.63 -0.06
N ARG A 21 -14.13 -6.46 0.53
CA ARG A 21 -15.12 -6.31 1.60
C ARG A 21 -15.84 -4.98 1.52
N LEU A 22 -17.06 -4.97 2.04
CA LEU A 22 -17.79 -3.73 2.25
C LEU A 22 -17.38 -3.12 3.60
N VAL A 23 -16.97 -1.85 3.57
CA VAL A 23 -16.48 -1.15 4.75
C VAL A 23 -17.18 0.20 4.90
N ARG A 24 -17.14 0.75 6.11
CA ARG A 24 -17.72 2.07 6.40
C ARG A 24 -16.72 3.19 6.22
N LYS A 25 -15.45 2.89 6.39
CA LYS A 25 -14.39 3.89 6.42
C LYS A 25 -13.05 3.23 6.08
N VAL A 26 -12.20 3.98 5.41
CA VAL A 26 -10.82 3.59 5.14
C VAL A 26 -9.91 4.73 5.58
N VAL A 27 -8.87 4.42 6.33
CA VAL A 27 -7.82 5.37 6.69
C VAL A 27 -6.49 4.82 6.18
N ALA A 28 -5.73 5.65 5.49
CA ALA A 28 -4.48 5.23 4.90
C ALA A 28 -3.42 6.33 5.01
N GLU A 29 -2.18 5.97 4.74
CA GLU A 29 -1.06 6.89 4.75
C GLU A 29 -0.59 7.13 3.31
N GLY A 30 -0.77 8.36 2.86
CA GLY A 30 -0.34 8.77 1.54
C GLY A 30 0.92 9.62 1.60
N ARG A 31 1.43 9.94 0.44
CA ARG A 31 2.59 10.81 0.29
C ARG A 31 2.38 12.18 0.92
N SER A 32 1.14 12.65 0.90
CA SER A 32 0.76 13.96 1.45
C SER A 32 0.34 13.89 2.93
N GLY A 33 0.39 12.72 3.55
CA GLY A 33 -0.01 12.50 4.94
C GLY A 33 -1.15 11.51 5.06
N SER A 34 -1.59 11.29 6.28
CA SER A 34 -2.73 10.40 6.56
C SER A 34 -4.03 11.03 6.09
N PHE A 35 -4.92 10.18 5.58
CA PHE A 35 -6.24 10.63 5.12
C PHE A 35 -7.29 9.56 5.40
N GLY A 36 -8.54 10.00 5.50
CA GLY A 36 -9.68 9.11 5.70
C GLY A 36 -10.69 9.25 4.59
N LEU A 37 -11.28 8.13 4.17
CA LEU A 37 -12.31 8.09 3.14
C LEU A 37 -13.60 7.55 3.73
N LEU A 38 -14.68 8.31 3.55
CA LEU A 38 -16.03 7.90 3.86
C LEU A 38 -16.78 7.60 2.55
N PRO A 39 -17.93 6.90 2.59
CA PRO A 39 -18.61 6.48 1.35
C PRO A 39 -18.92 7.60 0.36
N ARG A 40 -19.18 8.80 0.87
CA ARG A 40 -19.56 9.97 0.03
C ARG A 40 -18.38 10.86 -0.34
N HIS A 41 -17.17 10.45 -0.02
CA HIS A 41 -15.99 11.23 -0.41
C HIS A 41 -15.93 11.33 -1.93
N ALA A 42 -15.48 12.48 -2.43
CA ALA A 42 -15.28 12.67 -3.86
C ALA A 42 -14.26 11.67 -4.41
N ASP A 43 -14.31 11.44 -5.70
CA ASP A 43 -13.33 10.59 -6.38
C ASP A 43 -11.92 11.13 -6.11
N PHE A 44 -10.99 10.21 -5.90
CA PHE A 44 -9.70 10.57 -5.32
C PHE A 44 -8.64 9.55 -5.69
N VAL A 45 -7.45 10.04 -5.98
CA VAL A 45 -6.27 9.20 -6.25
C VAL A 45 -5.13 9.66 -5.36
N GLU A 46 -4.47 8.73 -4.70
CA GLU A 46 -3.32 9.04 -3.85
C GLU A 46 -2.26 7.97 -3.97
N LEU A 47 -1.01 8.40 -3.98
CA LEU A 47 0.12 7.49 -3.87
C LEU A 47 0.30 7.11 -2.41
N LEU A 48 0.37 5.83 -2.14
CA LEU A 48 0.55 5.31 -0.80
C LEU A 48 2.03 5.09 -0.48
N VAL A 49 2.40 5.39 0.74
CA VAL A 49 3.71 5.05 1.28
C VAL A 49 3.56 3.80 2.14
N PRO A 50 4.66 3.04 2.39
CA PRO A 50 4.58 1.88 3.29
C PRO A 50 4.03 2.30 4.65
N GLY A 51 3.01 1.61 5.11
CA GLY A 51 2.35 1.97 6.36
C GLY A 51 1.17 1.07 6.67
N ILE A 52 0.33 1.53 7.59
CA ILE A 52 -0.84 0.81 8.05
C ILE A 52 -2.09 1.43 7.44
N LEU A 53 -2.89 0.58 6.81
CA LEU A 53 -4.22 0.93 6.34
C LEU A 53 -5.23 0.35 7.32
N ALA A 54 -6.19 1.17 7.75
CA ALA A 54 -7.24 0.74 8.66
C ALA A 54 -8.59 0.84 7.97
N PHE A 55 -9.45 -0.12 8.20
CA PHE A 55 -10.81 -0.06 7.68
C PHE A 55 -11.79 -0.60 8.70
N THR A 56 -13.03 -0.11 8.62
CA THR A 56 -14.11 -0.51 9.51
C THR A 56 -15.13 -1.31 8.73
N PRO A 57 -15.23 -2.64 8.95
CA PRO A 57 -16.23 -3.46 8.24
C PRO A 57 -17.66 -3.04 8.53
N VAL A 58 -18.53 -3.14 7.54
CA VAL A 58 -19.94 -2.77 7.68
C VAL A 58 -20.64 -3.65 8.72
N GLU A 59 -20.28 -4.90 8.78
CA GLU A 59 -20.88 -5.88 9.69
C GLU A 59 -20.41 -5.76 11.13
N SER A 60 -19.40 -4.95 11.39
CA SER A 60 -18.84 -4.73 12.72
C SER A 60 -19.33 -3.43 13.33
N ASP A 61 -19.07 -3.21 14.62
CA ASP A 61 -19.35 -1.95 15.28
C ASP A 61 -18.52 -0.82 14.65
N GLU A 62 -19.01 0.41 14.75
CA GLU A 62 -18.35 1.58 14.21
C GLU A 62 -16.93 1.79 14.76
N GLU A 63 -16.68 1.25 15.94
CA GLU A 63 -15.36 1.36 16.58
C GLU A 63 -14.40 0.21 16.25
N THR A 64 -14.90 -0.82 15.57
CA THR A 64 -14.07 -1.98 15.23
C THR A 64 -13.27 -1.70 13.98
N GLU A 65 -11.96 -1.60 14.14
CA GLU A 65 -11.04 -1.41 13.02
C GLU A 65 -10.26 -2.69 12.73
N VAL A 66 -10.08 -2.97 11.44
CA VAL A 66 -9.19 -4.02 10.96
C VAL A 66 -8.02 -3.34 10.28
N PHE A 67 -6.84 -3.88 10.48
CA PHE A 67 -5.61 -3.27 9.99
C PHE A 67 -4.93 -4.14 8.94
N ALA A 68 -4.27 -3.47 8.00
CA ALA A 68 -3.45 -4.12 7.00
C ALA A 68 -2.13 -3.35 6.88
N ALA A 69 -1.03 -4.08 6.83
CA ALA A 69 0.25 -3.48 6.48
C ALA A 69 0.34 -3.47 4.96
N VAL A 70 0.61 -2.32 4.36
CA VAL A 70 0.72 -2.17 2.91
C VAL A 70 2.05 -1.54 2.55
N ASP A 71 2.61 -1.97 1.42
CA ASP A 71 3.77 -1.36 0.80
C ASP A 71 3.33 -0.15 -0.02
N GLU A 72 4.25 0.49 -0.70
CA GLU A 72 3.90 1.59 -1.59
C GLU A 72 2.99 1.11 -2.72
N GLY A 73 2.15 2.00 -3.18
CA GLY A 73 1.21 1.69 -4.25
C GLY A 73 0.29 2.85 -4.54
N VAL A 74 -0.88 2.54 -5.05
CA VAL A 74 -1.86 3.54 -5.46
C VAL A 74 -3.22 3.19 -4.86
N LEU A 75 -3.89 4.20 -4.31
CA LEU A 75 -5.27 4.09 -3.87
C LEU A 75 -6.14 4.94 -4.80
N VAL A 76 -7.21 4.34 -5.31
CA VAL A 76 -8.17 5.02 -6.16
C VAL A 76 -9.56 4.88 -5.57
N LYS A 77 -10.20 6.01 -5.29
CA LYS A 77 -11.63 6.02 -4.95
C LYS A 77 -12.41 6.48 -6.17
N CYS A 78 -13.28 5.63 -6.66
CA CYS A 78 -14.17 5.92 -7.78
C CYS A 78 -15.58 5.49 -7.41
N GLY A 79 -16.47 6.47 -7.19
CA GLY A 79 -17.81 6.20 -6.71
C GLY A 79 -17.81 5.45 -5.39
N PRO A 80 -18.51 4.31 -5.29
CA PRO A 80 -18.57 3.51 -4.08
C PRO A 80 -17.37 2.57 -3.88
N GLU A 81 -16.41 2.57 -4.79
CA GLU A 81 -15.30 1.62 -4.78
C GLU A 81 -13.99 2.29 -4.39
N VAL A 82 -13.22 1.59 -3.55
CA VAL A 82 -11.83 1.95 -3.25
C VAL A 82 -10.95 0.77 -3.63
N ARG A 83 -10.00 1.01 -4.52
CA ARG A 83 -9.00 0.02 -4.92
C ARG A 83 -7.64 0.43 -4.41
N VAL A 84 -7.01 -0.49 -3.71
CA VAL A 84 -5.65 -0.33 -3.21
C VAL A 84 -4.78 -1.34 -3.96
N SER A 85 -3.91 -0.83 -4.83
CA SER A 85 -3.00 -1.66 -5.63
C SER A 85 -1.60 -1.48 -5.07
N VAL A 86 -1.08 -2.52 -4.43
CA VAL A 86 0.21 -2.49 -3.75
C VAL A 86 1.02 -3.74 -4.11
N ARG A 87 2.32 -3.66 -3.95
CA ARG A 87 3.19 -4.82 -4.24
C ARG A 87 3.09 -5.89 -3.18
N HIS A 88 2.93 -5.49 -1.93
CA HIS A 88 2.85 -6.40 -0.79
C HIS A 88 1.84 -5.87 0.21
N ALA A 89 1.07 -6.75 0.80
CA ALA A 89 0.16 -6.42 1.87
C ALA A 89 -0.06 -7.62 2.78
N VAL A 90 -0.28 -7.33 4.05
CA VAL A 90 -0.59 -8.35 5.07
C VAL A 90 -1.77 -7.84 5.87
N VAL A 91 -2.86 -8.57 5.87
CA VAL A 91 -4.00 -8.28 6.72
C VAL A 91 -3.82 -9.08 8.00
N GLY A 92 -3.87 -8.42 9.13
CA GLY A 92 -3.62 -9.09 10.38
C GLY A 92 -4.54 -8.61 11.50
N PRO A 93 -4.64 -9.40 12.56
CA PRO A 93 -5.53 -9.09 13.68
C PRO A 93 -4.96 -8.06 14.64
N ASP A 94 -3.65 -7.83 14.62
CA ASP A 94 -2.94 -7.06 15.63
C ASP A 94 -2.08 -5.95 15.03
N LEU A 95 -2.35 -4.72 15.45
CA LEU A 95 -1.64 -3.54 14.98
C LEU A 95 -0.13 -3.62 15.28
N GLY A 96 0.23 -4.09 16.46
CA GLY A 96 1.64 -4.18 16.85
C GLY A 96 2.45 -5.10 15.95
N SER A 97 1.90 -6.27 15.61
CA SER A 97 2.59 -7.20 14.73
C SER A 97 2.64 -6.69 13.30
N LEU A 98 1.65 -5.93 12.85
CA LEU A 98 1.66 -5.30 11.52
C LEU A 98 2.69 -4.19 11.43
N GLU A 99 2.84 -3.38 12.48
CA GLU A 99 3.87 -2.34 12.52
C GLU A 99 5.26 -2.96 12.43
N ALA A 100 5.48 -4.07 13.14
CA ALA A 100 6.73 -4.83 13.05
C ALA A 100 6.94 -5.36 11.63
N THR A 101 5.87 -5.86 10.98
CA THR A 101 5.92 -6.34 9.60
C THR A 101 6.33 -5.23 8.64
N VAL A 102 5.76 -4.04 8.78
CA VAL A 102 6.13 -2.89 7.96
C VAL A 102 7.61 -2.58 8.12
N ARG A 103 8.07 -2.53 9.36
CA ARG A 103 9.45 -2.20 9.67
C ARG A 103 10.45 -3.23 9.16
N GLU A 104 10.14 -4.52 9.32
CA GLU A 104 11.05 -5.59 8.95
C GLU A 104 10.98 -5.98 7.48
N ARG A 105 9.78 -6.22 6.98
CA ARG A 105 9.59 -6.72 5.61
C ARG A 105 9.83 -5.65 4.56
N PHE A 106 9.24 -4.49 4.74
CA PHE A 106 9.31 -3.46 3.71
C PHE A 106 10.68 -2.79 3.72
N GLN A 107 11.29 -2.68 4.88
CA GLN A 107 12.66 -2.19 5.00
C GLN A 107 13.65 -3.12 4.28
N ARG A 108 13.48 -4.43 4.40
CA ARG A 108 14.32 -5.40 3.69
C ARG A 108 14.21 -5.27 2.17
N ILE A 109 13.02 -5.02 1.69
CA ILE A 109 12.78 -4.83 0.25
C ILE A 109 13.49 -3.57 -0.23
N ASP A 110 13.38 -2.48 0.53
CA ASP A 110 14.06 -1.23 0.21
C ASP A 110 15.58 -1.41 0.24
N ASP A 111 16.12 -2.10 1.22
CA ASP A 111 17.54 -2.39 1.31
C ASP A 111 18.01 -3.22 0.11
N ARG A 112 17.23 -4.18 -0.33
CA ARG A 112 17.53 -4.98 -1.52
C ARG A 112 17.53 -4.15 -2.78
N GLU A 113 16.55 -3.28 -2.96
CA GLU A 113 16.45 -2.40 -4.11
C GLU A 113 17.61 -1.42 -4.15
N GLU A 114 17.99 -0.88 -2.99
CA GLU A 114 19.13 0.01 -2.87
C GLU A 114 20.43 -0.71 -3.21
N ALA A 115 20.62 -1.91 -2.69
CA ALA A 115 21.80 -2.72 -2.99
C ALA A 115 21.89 -3.05 -4.50
N MET A 116 20.75 -3.35 -5.12
CA MET A 116 20.68 -3.62 -6.54
C MET A 116 21.03 -2.38 -7.36
N ARG A 117 20.54 -1.21 -7.00
CA ARG A 117 20.88 0.05 -7.66
C ARG A 117 22.35 0.36 -7.55
N THR A 118 22.94 0.14 -6.39
CA THR A 118 24.36 0.33 -6.17
C THR A 118 25.19 -0.61 -7.05
N ALA A 119 24.78 -1.87 -7.14
CA ALA A 119 25.45 -2.85 -7.98
C ALA A 119 25.37 -2.47 -9.46
N LEU A 120 24.19 -2.02 -9.93
CA LEU A 120 24.02 -1.58 -11.32
C LEU A 120 24.87 -0.35 -11.62
N ALA A 121 24.92 0.62 -10.72
CA ALA A 121 25.75 1.81 -10.91
C ALA A 121 27.22 1.44 -11.01
N LYS A 122 27.67 0.49 -10.21
CA LYS A 122 29.06 -0.02 -10.28
C LYS A 122 29.34 -0.68 -11.62
N LEU A 123 28.43 -1.50 -12.12
CA LEU A 123 28.56 -2.13 -13.43
C LEU A 123 28.64 -1.10 -14.56
N GLU A 124 27.80 -0.07 -14.51
CA GLU A 124 27.83 1.01 -15.49
C GLU A 124 29.18 1.73 -15.48
N SER A 125 29.73 2.01 -14.30
CA SER A 125 31.05 2.62 -14.18
C SER A 125 32.15 1.76 -14.77
N GLU A 126 32.08 0.47 -14.56
CA GLU A 126 33.08 -0.49 -15.12
C GLU A 126 33.00 -0.56 -16.65
N VAL A 127 31.77 -0.54 -17.19
CA VAL A 127 31.55 -0.53 -18.64
C VAL A 127 32.11 0.75 -19.26
N VAL A 128 31.84 1.89 -18.69
CA VAL A 128 32.36 3.18 -19.17
C VAL A 128 33.87 3.19 -19.11
N ARG A 129 34.46 2.71 -18.03
CA ARG A 129 35.91 2.63 -17.88
C ARG A 129 36.54 1.72 -18.94
N SER A 130 35.90 0.59 -19.22
CA SER A 130 36.36 -0.33 -20.27
C SER A 130 36.33 0.34 -21.64
N PHE A 131 35.29 1.14 -21.93
CA PHE A 131 35.19 1.88 -23.18
C PHE A 131 36.32 2.92 -23.34
N ILE A 132 36.65 3.60 -22.26
CA ILE A 132 37.70 4.63 -22.27
C ILE A 132 39.08 3.99 -22.46
N ASN A 133 39.34 2.82 -21.86
CA ASN A 133 40.63 2.18 -21.86
C ASN A 133 40.90 1.27 -23.10
N ASN A 134 39.86 0.99 -23.88
CA ASN A 134 39.95 0.20 -25.12
C ASN A 134 39.37 1.01 -26.29
N PRO A 135 40.14 1.94 -26.84
CA PRO A 135 39.71 2.74 -27.99
C PRO A 135 39.58 1.90 -29.28
#